data_4c48775d84b94438cc8e6898275f4450
#
_entry.id   4c48775d84b94438cc8e6898275f4450
#
_cell.length_a   1.000
_cell.length_b   1.000
_cell.length_c   1.000
_cell.angle_alpha   90.00
_cell.angle_beta   90.00
_cell.angle_gamma   90.00
#
_symmetry.space_group_name_H-M   'P 1'
#
loop_
_entity.id
_entity.type
_entity.pdbx_description
1 polymer ?
#
loop_
_entity_poly.entity_id
_entity_poly.type
_entity_poly.pdbx_seq_one_letter_code
_entity_poly.pdbx_strand_id
1 'polypeptide(L)'
;MITFVIALNTFREAVRDKILYVLVAFGVLLILGSKAIGYVSFGQDYKIMADLGLTAIWMFSGMVSIFVGTGLIYKEIDKRTIYTILSKPAERWQFLLGKYFGLALTTLVNMVFLSIAFLTYMWLSGAPVTIALFEALFLTFIEMLVVTAVAIFFSSASTPILSAIFTTIIFFFGQLTKWIVDLATVLQGSVNGAAAKERARYIGGLLYKVYLVLPNLHNFNIRQDAVHADPGEWIRMNEMLPVTLYGLSYAAAVLLAAHLIFSRRNF
;
A
#
# COMPACT_ATOMS: atom_id res chain seq x y z
N MET A 1 -0.43 -27.16 -0.65
CA MET A 1 0.18 -27.35 -1.98
C MET A 1 -0.56 -26.54 -3.07
N ILE A 2 -1.88 -26.58 -3.17
CA ILE A 2 -2.68 -25.86 -4.18
C ILE A 2 -2.50 -24.32 -4.08
N THR A 3 -2.60 -23.74 -2.89
CA THR A 3 -2.41 -22.28 -2.66
C THR A 3 -1.07 -21.77 -3.19
N PHE A 4 0.01 -22.53 -2.98
CA PHE A 4 1.34 -22.16 -3.48
C PHE A 4 1.42 -22.18 -5.02
N VAL A 5 0.78 -23.17 -5.65
CA VAL A 5 0.73 -23.26 -7.13
C VAL A 5 -0.03 -22.06 -7.69
N ILE A 6 -1.15 -21.67 -7.07
CA ILE A 6 -1.93 -20.49 -7.46
C ILE A 6 -1.11 -19.21 -7.26
N ALA A 7 -0.40 -19.09 -6.12
CA ALA A 7 0.45 -17.93 -5.85
C ALA A 7 1.56 -17.77 -6.91
N LEU A 8 2.25 -18.86 -7.24
CA LEU A 8 3.32 -18.84 -8.24
C LEU A 8 2.79 -18.52 -9.65
N ASN A 9 1.60 -19.04 -9.99
CA ASN A 9 0.96 -18.73 -11.27
C ASN A 9 0.55 -17.26 -11.34
N THR A 10 -0.05 -16.73 -10.26
CA THR A 10 -0.41 -15.31 -10.14
C THR A 10 0.81 -14.39 -10.27
N PHE A 11 1.90 -14.73 -9.59
CA PHE A 11 3.17 -14.02 -9.71
C PHE A 11 3.68 -14.00 -11.15
N ARG A 12 3.72 -15.18 -11.81
CA ARG A 12 4.17 -15.27 -13.22
C ARG A 12 3.28 -14.48 -14.19
N GLU A 13 1.99 -14.43 -13.92
CA GLU A 13 1.04 -13.64 -14.71
C GLU A 13 1.28 -12.15 -14.48
N ALA A 14 1.44 -11.72 -13.21
CA ALA A 14 1.72 -10.35 -12.84
C ALA A 14 3.03 -9.83 -13.43
N VAL A 15 4.10 -10.62 -13.39
CA VAL A 15 5.40 -10.25 -13.98
C VAL A 15 5.33 -10.12 -15.51
N ARG A 16 4.37 -10.74 -16.17
CA ARG A 16 4.15 -10.59 -17.63
C ARG A 16 3.26 -9.40 -17.99
N ASP A 17 2.70 -8.72 -17.01
CA ASP A 17 1.83 -7.56 -17.27
C ASP A 17 2.67 -6.34 -17.67
N LYS A 18 2.33 -5.75 -18.82
CA LYS A 18 3.04 -4.58 -19.36
C LYS A 18 2.96 -3.36 -18.43
N ILE A 19 1.87 -3.24 -17.66
CA ILE A 19 1.65 -2.16 -16.71
C ILE A 19 2.75 -2.15 -15.65
N LEU A 20 3.16 -3.33 -15.16
CA LEU A 20 4.23 -3.45 -14.18
C LEU A 20 5.54 -2.84 -14.69
N TYR A 21 5.95 -3.17 -15.91
CA TYR A 21 7.20 -2.66 -16.49
C TYR A 21 7.17 -1.14 -16.69
N VAL A 22 6.02 -0.61 -17.11
CA VAL A 22 5.84 0.85 -17.27
C VAL A 22 5.97 1.55 -15.93
N LEU A 23 5.33 1.04 -14.88
CA LEU A 23 5.40 1.61 -13.54
C LEU A 23 6.83 1.54 -12.96
N VAL A 24 7.51 0.40 -13.14
CA VAL A 24 8.92 0.26 -12.73
C VAL A 24 9.81 1.26 -13.46
N ALA A 25 9.65 1.40 -14.77
CA ALA A 25 10.44 2.35 -15.57
C ALA A 25 10.24 3.80 -15.09
N PHE A 26 8.99 4.22 -14.83
CA PHE A 26 8.71 5.54 -14.27
C PHE A 26 9.29 5.72 -12.86
N GLY A 27 9.23 4.67 -12.01
CA GLY A 27 9.84 4.71 -10.68
C GLY A 27 11.35 4.93 -10.75
N VAL A 28 12.05 4.20 -11.62
CA VAL A 28 13.49 4.37 -11.84
C VAL A 28 13.80 5.74 -12.41
N LEU A 29 13.03 6.23 -13.40
CA LEU A 29 13.20 7.56 -13.96
C LEU A 29 13.06 8.67 -12.90
N LEU A 30 12.11 8.54 -11.99
CA LEU A 30 11.90 9.50 -10.91
C LEU A 30 13.06 9.47 -9.90
N ILE A 31 13.56 8.27 -9.55
CA ILE A 31 14.74 8.09 -8.70
C ILE A 31 15.97 8.75 -9.35
N LEU A 32 16.24 8.47 -10.62
CA LEU A 32 17.37 9.06 -11.34
C LEU A 32 17.25 10.58 -11.52
N GLY A 33 16.03 11.08 -11.74
CA GLY A 33 15.74 12.51 -11.84
C GLY A 33 15.87 13.29 -10.53
N SER A 34 15.85 12.62 -9.38
CA SER A 34 15.85 13.27 -8.06
C SER A 34 17.08 14.16 -7.82
N LYS A 35 18.25 13.78 -8.35
CA LYS A 35 19.48 14.59 -8.24
C LYS A 35 19.40 15.90 -9.03
N ALA A 36 18.74 15.88 -10.19
CA ALA A 36 18.55 17.10 -10.98
C ALA A 36 17.71 18.12 -10.23
N ILE A 37 16.72 17.65 -9.45
CA ILE A 37 15.91 18.49 -8.57
C ILE A 37 16.72 18.92 -7.34
N GLY A 38 17.60 18.05 -6.81
CA GLY A 38 18.51 18.33 -5.70
C GLY A 38 19.44 19.51 -5.98
N TYR A 39 19.96 19.67 -7.20
CA TYR A 39 20.83 20.79 -7.56
C TYR A 39 20.18 22.18 -7.37
N VAL A 40 18.85 22.25 -7.33
CA VAL A 40 18.11 23.50 -7.05
C VAL A 40 18.08 23.81 -5.56
N SER A 41 18.41 22.85 -4.70
CA SER A 41 18.38 22.97 -3.24
C SER A 41 19.78 23.26 -2.71
N PHE A 42 19.94 24.40 -2.06
CA PHE A 42 21.21 24.84 -1.50
C PHE A 42 21.66 23.90 -0.33
N GLY A 43 22.49 22.88 -0.66
CA GLY A 43 23.20 22.06 0.32
C GLY A 43 22.40 20.94 0.99
N GLN A 44 21.20 20.61 0.52
CA GLN A 44 20.39 19.50 1.04
C GLN A 44 20.05 18.44 -0.02
N ASP A 45 20.90 18.29 -1.02
CA ASP A 45 20.68 17.44 -2.19
C ASP A 45 20.32 15.99 -1.81
N TYR A 46 21.03 15.43 -0.79
CA TYR A 46 20.81 14.05 -0.34
C TYR A 46 19.43 13.82 0.30
N LYS A 47 18.88 14.84 0.99
CA LYS A 47 17.55 14.75 1.58
C LYS A 47 16.46 14.73 0.51
N ILE A 48 16.58 15.54 -0.52
CA ILE A 48 15.67 15.55 -1.67
C ILE A 48 15.75 14.23 -2.42
N MET A 49 16.97 13.70 -2.62
CA MET A 49 17.15 12.39 -3.25
C MET A 49 16.49 11.28 -2.44
N ALA A 50 16.64 11.31 -1.12
CA ALA A 50 16.02 10.32 -0.23
C ALA A 50 14.50 10.44 -0.22
N ASP A 51 13.95 11.64 -0.11
CA ASP A 51 12.50 11.89 -0.08
C ASP A 51 11.82 11.48 -1.40
N LEU A 52 12.36 11.93 -2.53
CA LEU A 52 11.83 11.56 -3.85
C LEU A 52 11.99 10.08 -4.14
N GLY A 53 13.12 9.47 -3.72
CA GLY A 53 13.36 8.04 -3.91
C GLY A 53 12.37 7.18 -3.11
N LEU A 54 12.19 7.46 -1.82
CA LEU A 54 11.21 6.76 -0.98
C LEU A 54 9.77 7.00 -1.45
N THR A 55 9.47 8.23 -1.87
CA THR A 55 8.14 8.57 -2.42
C THR A 55 7.88 7.86 -3.74
N ALA A 56 8.87 7.74 -4.63
CA ALA A 56 8.75 6.97 -5.86
C ALA A 56 8.48 5.49 -5.56
N ILE A 57 9.25 4.86 -4.67
CA ILE A 57 9.05 3.47 -4.27
C ILE A 57 7.63 3.26 -3.72
N TRP A 58 7.20 4.11 -2.80
CA TRP A 58 5.86 4.05 -2.23
C TRP A 58 4.76 4.20 -3.28
N MET A 59 4.84 5.22 -4.11
CA MET A 59 3.82 5.54 -5.10
C MET A 59 3.70 4.44 -6.16
N PHE A 60 4.83 4.00 -6.75
CA PHE A 60 4.79 3.01 -7.81
C PHE A 60 4.50 1.60 -7.28
N SER A 61 4.95 1.24 -6.07
CA SER A 61 4.54 -0.02 -5.44
C SER A 61 3.05 -0.02 -5.07
N GLY A 62 2.51 1.12 -4.62
CA GLY A 62 1.07 1.30 -4.42
C GLY A 62 0.26 1.13 -5.71
N MET A 63 0.71 1.75 -6.80
CA MET A 63 0.09 1.58 -8.11
C MET A 63 0.13 0.12 -8.59
N VAL A 64 1.25 -0.58 -8.41
CA VAL A 64 1.35 -2.02 -8.73
C VAL A 64 0.34 -2.82 -7.92
N SER A 65 0.26 -2.59 -6.60
CA SER A 65 -0.70 -3.28 -5.71
C SER A 65 -2.15 -3.03 -6.14
N ILE A 66 -2.49 -1.81 -6.56
CA ILE A 66 -3.83 -1.43 -7.00
C ILE A 66 -4.15 -2.01 -8.37
N PHE A 67 -3.38 -1.65 -9.41
CA PHE A 67 -3.74 -1.97 -10.80
C PHE A 67 -3.53 -3.44 -11.15
N VAL A 68 -2.42 -4.03 -10.72
CA VAL A 68 -2.17 -5.45 -10.94
C VAL A 68 -3.10 -6.30 -10.06
N GLY A 69 -3.31 -5.86 -8.78
CA GLY A 69 -4.19 -6.54 -7.84
C GLY A 69 -5.64 -6.61 -8.31
N THR A 70 -6.20 -5.51 -8.80
CA THR A 70 -7.60 -5.48 -9.27
C THR A 70 -7.77 -6.12 -10.64
N GLY A 71 -6.78 -5.98 -11.54
CA GLY A 71 -6.86 -6.48 -12.92
C GLY A 71 -6.81 -8.00 -13.04
N LEU A 72 -5.96 -8.66 -12.24
CA LEU A 72 -5.75 -10.11 -12.38
C LEU A 72 -6.95 -10.95 -11.92
N ILE A 73 -7.62 -10.57 -10.85
CA ILE A 73 -8.78 -11.32 -10.33
C ILE A 73 -9.95 -11.23 -11.33
N TYR A 74 -10.17 -10.03 -11.88
CA TYR A 74 -11.27 -9.86 -12.83
C TYR A 74 -11.04 -10.61 -14.16
N LYS A 75 -9.80 -10.63 -14.67
CA LYS A 75 -9.48 -11.39 -15.90
C LYS A 75 -9.88 -12.87 -15.80
N GLU A 76 -9.81 -13.45 -14.61
CA GLU A 76 -10.22 -14.85 -14.38
C GLU A 76 -11.73 -15.01 -14.21
N ILE A 77 -12.41 -14.02 -13.61
CA ILE A 77 -13.87 -14.00 -13.51
C ILE A 77 -14.49 -13.87 -14.89
N ASP A 78 -14.00 -12.93 -15.71
CA ASP A 78 -14.52 -12.61 -17.04
C ASP A 78 -14.28 -13.75 -18.04
N LYS A 79 -13.10 -14.35 -18.03
CA LYS A 79 -12.74 -15.48 -18.90
C LYS A 79 -13.37 -16.80 -18.48
N ARG A 80 -14.19 -16.84 -17.43
CA ARG A 80 -14.79 -18.06 -16.85
C ARG A 80 -13.75 -19.15 -16.52
N THR A 81 -12.46 -18.81 -16.45
CA THR A 81 -11.40 -19.75 -16.08
C THR A 81 -11.50 -20.20 -14.62
N ILE A 82 -12.24 -19.46 -13.80
CA ILE A 82 -12.64 -19.87 -12.45
C ILE A 82 -13.34 -21.24 -12.48
N TYR A 83 -14.19 -21.53 -13.47
CA TYR A 83 -14.86 -22.84 -13.57
C TYR A 83 -13.88 -23.98 -13.80
N THR A 84 -12.80 -23.75 -14.55
CA THR A 84 -11.76 -24.76 -14.79
C THR A 84 -10.86 -24.97 -13.55
N ILE A 85 -10.71 -23.98 -12.70
CA ILE A 85 -9.96 -24.08 -11.44
C ILE A 85 -10.82 -24.72 -10.35
N LEU A 86 -12.12 -24.37 -10.29
CA LEU A 86 -13.09 -24.95 -9.34
C LEU A 86 -13.54 -26.37 -9.73
N SER A 87 -13.31 -26.82 -10.97
CA SER A 87 -13.49 -28.24 -11.33
C SER A 87 -12.42 -29.16 -10.73
N LYS A 88 -11.29 -28.59 -10.25
CA LYS A 88 -10.33 -29.26 -9.37
C LYS A 88 -10.75 -29.03 -7.93
N PRO A 89 -10.39 -29.89 -6.97
CA PRO A 89 -10.77 -29.79 -5.56
C PRO A 89 -10.01 -28.65 -4.85
N ALA A 90 -10.13 -27.42 -5.37
CA ALA A 90 -9.57 -26.21 -4.76
C ALA A 90 -10.69 -25.47 -4.04
N GLU A 91 -10.54 -25.29 -2.74
CA GLU A 91 -11.48 -24.50 -1.93
C GLU A 91 -11.34 -22.99 -2.25
N ARG A 92 -12.46 -22.27 -2.16
CA ARG A 92 -12.51 -20.82 -2.50
C ARG A 92 -11.52 -19.97 -1.70
N TRP A 93 -11.26 -20.32 -0.43
CA TRP A 93 -10.28 -19.62 0.40
C TRP A 93 -8.84 -19.85 -0.06
N GLN A 94 -8.52 -21.07 -0.55
CA GLN A 94 -7.19 -21.40 -1.09
C GLN A 94 -6.88 -20.58 -2.35
N PHE A 95 -7.89 -20.35 -3.18
CA PHE A 95 -7.79 -19.50 -4.36
C PHE A 95 -7.48 -18.04 -3.95
N LEU A 96 -8.27 -17.48 -3.03
CA LEU A 96 -8.11 -16.09 -2.59
C LEU A 96 -6.74 -15.85 -1.93
N LEU A 97 -6.32 -16.74 -1.02
CA LEU A 97 -5.01 -16.66 -0.39
C LEU A 97 -3.88 -16.86 -1.40
N GLY A 98 -4.04 -17.77 -2.36
CA GLY A 98 -3.06 -17.95 -3.43
C GLY A 98 -2.88 -16.67 -4.25
N LYS A 99 -3.97 -16.00 -4.59
CA LYS A 99 -3.93 -14.68 -5.27
C LYS A 99 -3.24 -13.63 -4.43
N TYR A 100 -3.59 -13.54 -3.15
CA TYR A 100 -2.96 -12.58 -2.23
C TYR A 100 -1.44 -12.80 -2.13
N PHE A 101 -0.98 -14.02 -1.88
CA PHE A 101 0.45 -14.29 -1.78
C PHE A 101 1.19 -14.09 -3.11
N GLY A 102 0.57 -14.41 -4.24
CA GLY A 102 1.15 -14.13 -5.55
C GLY A 102 1.34 -12.64 -5.83
N LEU A 103 0.33 -11.83 -5.48
CA LEU A 103 0.40 -10.38 -5.60
C LEU A 103 1.37 -9.75 -4.59
N ALA A 104 1.37 -10.24 -3.34
CA ALA A 104 2.32 -9.82 -2.32
C ALA A 104 3.77 -10.08 -2.75
N LEU A 105 4.04 -11.24 -3.36
CA LEU A 105 5.34 -11.57 -3.94
C LEU A 105 5.70 -10.64 -5.11
N THR A 106 4.74 -10.31 -5.97
CA THR A 106 4.95 -9.36 -7.08
C THR A 106 5.33 -7.99 -6.56
N THR A 107 4.60 -7.49 -5.57
CA THR A 107 4.87 -6.20 -4.92
C THR A 107 6.22 -6.21 -4.20
N LEU A 108 6.58 -7.30 -3.53
CA LEU A 108 7.89 -7.48 -2.90
C LEU A 108 9.02 -7.38 -3.93
N VAL A 109 8.93 -8.14 -5.03
CA VAL A 109 9.95 -8.15 -6.08
C VAL A 109 10.08 -6.77 -6.71
N ASN A 110 8.96 -6.09 -7.01
CA ASN A 110 8.95 -4.73 -7.51
C ASN A 110 9.63 -3.76 -6.53
N MET A 111 9.26 -3.82 -5.26
CA MET A 111 9.86 -2.98 -4.21
C MET A 111 11.35 -3.21 -4.04
N VAL A 112 11.78 -4.48 -3.99
CA VAL A 112 13.21 -4.84 -3.88
C VAL A 112 13.99 -4.28 -5.07
N PHE A 113 13.47 -4.40 -6.28
CA PHE A 113 14.11 -3.86 -7.48
C PHE A 113 14.27 -2.32 -7.40
N LEU A 114 13.19 -1.61 -7.07
CA LEU A 114 13.23 -0.15 -6.93
C LEU A 114 14.13 0.29 -5.77
N SER A 115 14.13 -0.47 -4.65
CA SER A 115 14.97 -0.18 -3.48
C SER A 115 16.45 -0.38 -3.79
N ILE A 116 16.82 -1.42 -4.55
CA ILE A 116 18.19 -1.65 -4.99
C ILE A 116 18.63 -0.49 -5.91
N ALA A 117 17.79 -0.09 -6.87
CA ALA A 117 18.08 1.03 -7.76
C ALA A 117 18.28 2.34 -6.96
N PHE A 118 17.41 2.60 -6.00
CA PHE A 118 17.45 3.78 -5.12
C PHE A 118 18.70 3.81 -4.25
N LEU A 119 18.98 2.73 -3.50
CA LEU A 119 20.12 2.66 -2.58
C LEU A 119 21.46 2.71 -3.34
N THR A 120 21.54 2.03 -4.50
CA THR A 120 22.71 2.10 -5.37
C THR A 120 22.94 3.53 -5.88
N TYR A 121 21.85 4.20 -6.27
CA TYR A 121 21.94 5.58 -6.76
C TYR A 121 22.38 6.55 -5.65
N MET A 122 21.85 6.43 -4.43
CA MET A 122 22.30 7.20 -3.28
C MET A 122 23.78 6.98 -3.00
N TRP A 123 24.22 5.70 -2.95
CA TRP A 123 25.61 5.35 -2.71
C TRP A 123 26.56 5.93 -3.77
N LEU A 124 26.23 5.80 -5.06
CA LEU A 124 27.01 6.40 -6.17
C LEU A 124 27.07 7.92 -6.13
N SER A 125 26.06 8.55 -5.56
CA SER A 125 25.98 10.00 -5.39
C SER A 125 26.72 10.52 -4.15
N GLY A 126 27.33 9.61 -3.33
CA GLY A 126 27.97 9.95 -2.06
C GLY A 126 27.01 10.33 -0.94
N ALA A 127 25.71 10.05 -1.10
CA ALA A 127 24.71 10.33 -0.08
C ALA A 127 24.74 9.25 1.04
N PRO A 128 24.50 9.62 2.30
CA PRO A 128 24.51 8.66 3.41
C PRO A 128 23.34 7.68 3.30
N VAL A 129 23.64 6.40 3.41
CA VAL A 129 22.61 5.34 3.51
C VAL A 129 22.41 5.03 4.99
N THR A 130 21.27 5.45 5.54
CA THR A 130 20.94 5.32 6.97
C THR A 130 20.10 4.07 7.23
N ILE A 131 20.10 3.57 8.48
CA ILE A 131 19.25 2.44 8.90
C ILE A 131 17.77 2.82 8.79
N ALA A 132 17.44 4.08 9.04
CA ALA A 132 16.08 4.61 8.93
C ALA A 132 15.47 4.44 7.52
N LEU A 133 16.28 4.44 6.45
CA LEU A 133 15.79 4.17 5.10
C LEU A 133 15.30 2.72 4.95
N PHE A 134 15.98 1.75 5.55
CA PHE A 134 15.54 0.35 5.53
C PHE A 134 14.27 0.14 6.36
N GLU A 135 14.16 0.84 7.50
CA GLU A 135 12.96 0.85 8.33
C GLU A 135 11.75 1.40 7.54
N ALA A 136 11.94 2.53 6.83
CA ALA A 136 10.91 3.10 5.96
C ALA A 136 10.51 2.16 4.81
N LEU A 137 11.46 1.50 4.17
CA LEU A 137 11.19 0.51 3.12
C LEU A 137 10.42 -0.70 3.67
N PHE A 138 10.79 -1.21 4.85
CA PHE A 138 10.07 -2.31 5.48
C PHE A 138 8.62 -1.96 5.81
N LEU A 139 8.38 -0.81 6.45
CA LEU A 139 7.02 -0.37 6.79
C LEU A 139 6.19 -0.09 5.53
N THR A 140 6.81 0.48 4.48
CA THR A 140 6.16 0.64 3.18
C THR A 140 5.73 -0.72 2.60
N PHE A 141 6.55 -1.77 2.75
CA PHE A 141 6.14 -3.11 2.30
C PHE A 141 4.92 -3.63 3.06
N ILE A 142 4.89 -3.48 4.39
CA ILE A 142 3.71 -3.88 5.20
C ILE A 142 2.46 -3.09 4.77
N GLU A 143 2.62 -1.78 4.51
CA GLU A 143 1.54 -0.96 3.95
C GLU A 143 1.00 -1.55 2.63
N MET A 144 1.89 -1.93 1.72
CA MET A 144 1.49 -2.52 0.43
C MET A 144 0.77 -3.86 0.58
N LEU A 145 1.08 -4.65 1.61
CA LEU A 145 0.32 -5.86 1.93
C LEU A 145 -1.12 -5.55 2.31
N VAL A 146 -1.35 -4.49 3.08
CA VAL A 146 -2.70 -4.01 3.42
C VAL A 146 -3.44 -3.54 2.17
N VAL A 147 -2.80 -2.72 1.34
CA VAL A 147 -3.39 -2.20 0.09
C VAL A 147 -3.75 -3.35 -0.87
N THR A 148 -2.88 -4.36 -0.98
CA THR A 148 -3.14 -5.56 -1.79
C THR A 148 -4.37 -6.33 -1.27
N ALA A 149 -4.54 -6.48 0.06
CA ALA A 149 -5.72 -7.11 0.64
C ALA A 149 -7.00 -6.33 0.31
N VAL A 150 -6.96 -5.00 0.40
CA VAL A 150 -8.07 -4.11 0.04
C VAL A 150 -8.39 -4.21 -1.46
N ALA A 151 -7.38 -4.26 -2.33
CA ALA A 151 -7.57 -4.45 -3.77
C ALA A 151 -8.29 -5.76 -4.09
N ILE A 152 -7.92 -6.85 -3.43
CA ILE A 152 -8.56 -8.16 -3.56
C ILE A 152 -10.01 -8.11 -3.07
N PHE A 153 -10.26 -7.45 -1.94
CA PHE A 153 -11.60 -7.29 -1.38
C PHE A 153 -12.55 -6.64 -2.38
N PHE A 154 -12.18 -5.47 -2.92
CA PHE A 154 -13.02 -4.79 -3.91
C PHE A 154 -13.13 -5.57 -5.23
N SER A 155 -12.04 -6.20 -5.68
CA SER A 155 -12.05 -7.02 -6.89
C SER A 155 -12.96 -8.25 -6.77
N SER A 156 -13.15 -8.78 -5.55
CA SER A 156 -14.10 -9.85 -5.30
C SER A 156 -15.57 -9.39 -5.34
N ALA A 157 -15.83 -8.10 -5.10
CA ALA A 157 -17.16 -7.52 -4.97
C ALA A 157 -17.63 -6.73 -6.21
N SER A 158 -16.70 -6.18 -7.01
CA SER A 158 -16.99 -5.16 -8.01
C SER A 158 -16.27 -5.42 -9.34
N THR A 159 -16.46 -4.50 -10.32
CA THR A 159 -15.73 -4.49 -11.59
C THR A 159 -14.31 -3.97 -11.41
N PRO A 160 -13.34 -4.23 -12.33
CA PRO A 160 -11.96 -3.81 -12.16
C PRO A 160 -11.80 -2.30 -11.98
N ILE A 161 -12.54 -1.53 -12.77
CA ILE A 161 -12.47 -0.07 -12.75
C ILE A 161 -12.94 0.47 -11.39
N LEU A 162 -14.10 0.00 -10.91
CA LEU A 162 -14.63 0.40 -9.61
C LEU A 162 -13.73 -0.08 -8.47
N SER A 163 -13.19 -1.29 -8.56
CA SER A 163 -12.25 -1.84 -7.57
C SER A 163 -10.97 -1.00 -7.50
N ALA A 164 -10.41 -0.61 -8.65
CA ALA A 164 -9.24 0.25 -8.69
C ALA A 164 -9.54 1.64 -8.10
N ILE A 165 -10.69 2.24 -8.43
CA ILE A 165 -11.10 3.54 -7.90
C ILE A 165 -11.25 3.47 -6.37
N PHE A 166 -12.00 2.50 -5.85
CA PHE A 166 -12.21 2.37 -4.40
C PHE A 166 -10.90 2.07 -3.65
N THR A 167 -10.06 1.20 -4.20
CA THR A 167 -8.75 0.91 -3.58
C THR A 167 -7.87 2.15 -3.58
N THR A 168 -7.84 2.92 -4.67
CA THR A 168 -7.10 4.19 -4.77
C THR A 168 -7.61 5.21 -3.75
N ILE A 169 -8.93 5.34 -3.61
CA ILE A 169 -9.54 6.21 -2.60
C ILE A 169 -9.07 5.80 -1.20
N ILE A 170 -9.16 4.51 -0.85
CA ILE A 170 -8.73 4.02 0.47
C ILE A 170 -7.22 4.21 0.66
N PHE A 171 -6.41 4.01 -0.36
CA PHE A 171 -4.97 4.23 -0.31
C PHE A 171 -4.62 5.67 0.07
N PHE A 172 -5.23 6.65 -0.59
CA PHE A 172 -4.97 8.06 -0.29
C PHE A 172 -5.65 8.52 1.02
N PHE A 173 -6.90 8.16 1.26
CA PHE A 173 -7.60 8.53 2.51
C PHE A 173 -6.98 7.84 3.74
N GLY A 174 -6.44 6.64 3.59
CA GLY A 174 -5.70 5.96 4.64
C GLY A 174 -4.44 6.72 5.09
N GLN A 175 -3.80 7.48 4.19
CA GLN A 175 -2.70 8.38 4.55
C GLN A 175 -3.16 9.62 5.33
N LEU A 176 -4.39 10.03 5.13
CA LEU A 176 -4.97 11.22 5.77
C LEU A 176 -5.63 10.93 7.12
N THR A 177 -5.56 9.71 7.62
CA THR A 177 -6.25 9.30 8.86
C THR A 177 -5.89 10.15 10.06
N LYS A 178 -4.62 10.55 10.21
CA LYS A 178 -4.18 11.47 11.25
C LYS A 178 -4.86 12.83 11.13
N TRP A 179 -4.87 13.40 9.93
CA TRP A 179 -5.53 14.69 9.65
C TRP A 179 -7.03 14.65 9.93
N ILE A 180 -7.68 13.50 9.68
CA ILE A 180 -9.11 13.31 9.98
C ILE A 180 -9.36 13.37 11.50
N VAL A 181 -8.50 12.74 12.29
CA VAL A 181 -8.60 12.77 13.76
C VAL A 181 -8.30 14.17 14.29
N ASP A 182 -7.23 14.81 13.82
CA ASP A 182 -6.83 16.15 14.22
C ASP A 182 -7.95 17.17 13.89
N LEU A 183 -8.54 17.07 12.71
CA LEU A 183 -9.68 17.90 12.32
C LEU A 183 -10.90 17.67 13.20
N ALA A 184 -11.20 16.41 13.54
CA ALA A 184 -12.32 16.08 14.44
C ALA A 184 -12.12 16.69 15.85
N THR A 185 -10.90 16.67 16.38
CA THR A 185 -10.56 17.25 17.70
C THR A 185 -10.63 18.77 17.67
N VAL A 186 -10.09 19.42 16.64
CA VAL A 186 -10.15 20.87 16.46
C VAL A 186 -11.59 21.36 16.33
N LEU A 187 -12.42 20.68 15.53
CA LEU A 187 -13.84 21.03 15.41
C LEU A 187 -14.60 20.93 16.74
N GLN A 188 -14.28 19.95 17.57
CA GLN A 188 -14.93 19.80 18.88
C GLN A 188 -14.48 20.84 19.91
N GLY A 189 -13.22 21.33 19.82
CA GLY A 189 -12.62 22.27 20.77
C GLY A 189 -12.84 23.76 20.45
N SER A 190 -12.98 24.13 19.17
CA SER A 190 -12.85 25.53 18.73
C SER A 190 -14.17 26.26 18.49
N VAL A 191 -15.33 25.63 18.65
CA VAL A 191 -16.62 26.21 18.24
C VAL A 191 -17.37 26.84 19.41
N ASN A 192 -17.68 28.14 19.30
CA ASN A 192 -18.49 28.87 20.24
C ASN A 192 -19.96 28.90 19.81
N GLY A 193 -20.89 28.65 20.77
CA GLY A 193 -22.34 28.61 20.52
C GLY A 193 -22.93 27.19 20.58
N ALA A 194 -24.09 27.04 21.24
CA ALA A 194 -24.69 25.73 21.50
C ALA A 194 -25.01 24.92 20.22
N ALA A 195 -25.64 25.55 19.22
CA ALA A 195 -26.00 24.91 17.96
C ALA A 195 -24.77 24.56 17.09
N ALA A 196 -23.72 25.36 17.17
CA ALA A 196 -22.48 25.10 16.46
C ALA A 196 -21.66 23.96 17.11
N LYS A 197 -21.66 23.88 18.46
CA LYS A 197 -21.06 22.75 19.20
C LYS A 197 -21.75 21.42 18.89
N GLU A 198 -23.07 21.42 18.77
CA GLU A 198 -23.83 20.21 18.43
C GLU A 198 -23.49 19.70 17.02
N ARG A 199 -23.42 20.60 16.04
CA ARG A 199 -23.01 20.26 14.66
C ARG A 199 -21.56 19.76 14.62
N ALA A 200 -20.65 20.41 15.31
CA ALA A 200 -19.24 20.01 15.40
C ALA A 200 -19.08 18.62 16.04
N ARG A 201 -19.86 18.32 17.08
CA ARG A 201 -19.89 17.01 17.72
C ARG A 201 -20.42 15.92 16.78
N TYR A 202 -21.47 16.22 16.01
CA TYR A 202 -22.03 15.30 15.03
C TYR A 202 -21.04 15.01 13.90
N ILE A 203 -20.42 16.04 13.31
CA ILE A 203 -19.40 15.90 12.26
C ILE A 203 -18.18 15.15 12.79
N GLY A 204 -17.67 15.50 13.95
CA GLY A 204 -16.56 14.81 14.60
C GLY A 204 -16.86 13.33 14.86
N GLY A 205 -18.09 13.01 15.27
CA GLY A 205 -18.53 11.62 15.43
C GLY A 205 -18.59 10.83 14.12
N LEU A 206 -19.00 11.48 13.02
CA LEU A 206 -18.96 10.87 11.69
C LEU A 206 -17.52 10.63 11.21
N LEU A 207 -16.66 11.63 11.36
CA LEU A 207 -15.24 11.51 11.00
C LEU A 207 -14.55 10.38 11.78
N TYR A 208 -14.87 10.25 13.08
CA TYR A 208 -14.35 9.16 13.89
C TYR A 208 -14.84 7.77 13.44
N LYS A 209 -16.10 7.64 13.02
CA LYS A 209 -16.61 6.39 12.43
C LYS A 209 -15.91 6.03 11.12
N VAL A 210 -15.65 7.03 10.27
CA VAL A 210 -14.87 6.84 9.02
C VAL A 210 -13.45 6.38 9.36
N TYR A 211 -12.80 7.00 10.34
CA TYR A 211 -11.48 6.60 10.83
C TYR A 211 -11.44 5.14 11.31
N LEU A 212 -12.47 4.65 12.01
CA LEU A 212 -12.52 3.26 12.48
C LEU A 212 -12.59 2.22 11.37
N VAL A 213 -13.15 2.59 10.21
CA VAL A 213 -13.31 1.67 9.07
C VAL A 213 -12.11 1.72 8.12
N LEU A 214 -11.48 2.90 7.98
CA LEU A 214 -10.32 3.07 7.11
C LEU A 214 -9.06 2.46 7.74
N PRO A 215 -8.20 1.80 6.94
CA PRO A 215 -6.87 1.42 7.44
C PRO A 215 -6.07 2.68 7.77
N ASN A 216 -5.47 2.71 8.94
CA ASN A 216 -4.57 3.80 9.31
C ASN A 216 -3.21 3.61 8.64
N LEU A 217 -3.13 3.97 7.35
CA LEU A 217 -1.91 3.83 6.55
C LEU A 217 -0.84 4.85 6.95
N HIS A 218 -1.23 5.94 7.63
CA HIS A 218 -0.28 6.92 8.16
C HIS A 218 0.73 6.31 9.13
N ASN A 219 0.35 5.27 9.89
CA ASN A 219 1.25 4.60 10.84
C ASN A 219 2.47 3.95 10.17
N PHE A 220 2.37 3.61 8.88
CA PHE A 220 3.49 3.04 8.10
C PHE A 220 4.36 4.11 7.45
N ASN A 221 3.92 5.37 7.45
CA ASN A 221 4.59 6.46 6.75
C ASN A 221 5.59 7.18 7.67
N ILE A 222 6.82 6.69 7.67
CA ILE A 222 7.95 7.31 8.37
C ILE A 222 8.97 7.90 7.39
N ARG A 223 8.59 8.11 6.12
CA ARG A 223 9.52 8.54 5.06
C ARG A 223 10.16 9.88 5.35
N GLN A 224 9.38 10.85 5.81
CA GLN A 224 9.91 12.16 6.18
C GLN A 224 10.88 12.09 7.36
N ASP A 225 10.55 11.28 8.38
CA ASP A 225 11.42 11.07 9.53
C ASP A 225 12.72 10.38 9.11
N ALA A 226 12.64 9.38 8.20
CA ALA A 226 13.80 8.64 7.68
C ALA A 226 14.78 9.52 6.87
N VAL A 227 14.27 10.54 6.19
CA VAL A 227 15.10 11.51 5.45
C VAL A 227 15.88 12.43 6.39
N HIS A 228 15.37 12.68 7.60
CA HIS A 228 15.99 13.58 8.59
C HIS A 228 16.73 12.85 9.70
N ALA A 229 16.72 11.52 9.70
CA ALA A 229 17.37 10.71 10.73
C ALA A 229 18.91 10.80 10.63
N ASP A 230 19.55 10.83 11.78
CA ASP A 230 21.01 10.74 11.86
C ASP A 230 21.53 9.34 11.50
N PRO A 231 22.78 9.21 11.03
CA PRO A 231 23.36 7.92 10.72
C PRO A 231 23.38 7.00 11.95
N GLY A 232 22.72 5.83 11.83
CA GLY A 232 22.63 4.85 12.91
C GLY A 232 21.43 5.01 13.84
N GLU A 233 20.62 6.04 13.66
CA GLU A 233 19.38 6.24 14.42
C GLU A 233 18.25 5.34 13.90
N TRP A 234 17.57 4.67 14.84
CA TRP A 234 16.32 3.96 14.60
C TRP A 234 15.14 4.87 14.97
N ILE A 235 14.21 5.08 14.04
CA ILE A 235 13.10 6.02 14.26
C ILE A 235 12.00 5.38 15.10
N ARG A 236 11.58 4.17 14.74
CA ARG A 236 10.44 3.50 15.38
C ARG A 236 10.71 2.04 15.74
N MET A 237 11.93 1.70 16.14
CA MET A 237 12.28 0.32 16.47
C MET A 237 11.29 -0.33 17.44
N ASN A 238 10.89 0.37 18.50
CA ASN A 238 9.94 -0.13 19.49
C ASN A 238 8.50 -0.23 18.99
N GLU A 239 8.15 0.51 17.94
CA GLU A 239 6.82 0.54 17.34
C GLU A 239 6.71 -0.35 16.10
N MET A 240 7.82 -0.83 15.53
CA MET A 240 7.82 -1.67 14.34
C MET A 240 6.97 -2.92 14.50
N LEU A 241 7.10 -3.62 15.64
CA LEU A 241 6.34 -4.83 15.91
C LEU A 241 4.83 -4.57 16.00
N PRO A 242 4.34 -3.64 16.84
CA PRO A 242 2.91 -3.35 16.92
C PRO A 242 2.33 -2.82 15.61
N VAL A 243 3.05 -1.98 14.85
CA VAL A 243 2.60 -1.47 13.55
C VAL A 243 2.52 -2.61 12.53
N THR A 244 3.52 -3.50 12.50
CA THR A 244 3.51 -4.69 11.63
C THR A 244 2.35 -5.63 11.97
N LEU A 245 2.12 -5.92 13.25
CA LEU A 245 1.00 -6.76 13.70
C LEU A 245 -0.34 -6.12 13.35
N TYR A 246 -0.47 -4.81 13.50
CA TYR A 246 -1.65 -4.08 13.05
C TYR A 246 -1.90 -4.27 11.55
N GLY A 247 -0.88 -4.06 10.70
CA GLY A 247 -1.00 -4.22 9.25
C GLY A 247 -1.39 -5.64 8.84
N LEU A 248 -0.73 -6.65 9.41
CA LEU A 248 -1.02 -8.05 9.10
C LEU A 248 -2.42 -8.47 9.59
N SER A 249 -2.83 -8.04 10.78
CA SER A 249 -4.17 -8.34 11.33
C SER A 249 -5.27 -7.67 10.52
N TYR A 250 -5.05 -6.41 10.09
CA TYR A 250 -5.98 -5.69 9.22
C TYR A 250 -6.10 -6.38 7.84
N ALA A 251 -4.97 -6.74 7.22
CA ALA A 251 -4.97 -7.49 5.95
C ALA A 251 -5.72 -8.82 6.09
N ALA A 252 -5.49 -9.57 7.17
CA ALA A 252 -6.20 -10.81 7.44
C ALA A 252 -7.71 -10.60 7.60
N ALA A 253 -8.15 -9.58 8.34
CA ALA A 253 -9.56 -9.24 8.51
C ALA A 253 -10.23 -8.87 7.17
N VAL A 254 -9.56 -8.08 6.33
CA VAL A 254 -10.05 -7.71 5.00
C VAL A 254 -10.13 -8.93 4.07
N LEU A 255 -9.16 -9.83 4.12
CA LEU A 255 -9.19 -11.09 3.34
C LEU A 255 -10.31 -12.03 3.80
N LEU A 256 -10.61 -12.09 5.10
CA LEU A 256 -11.76 -12.83 5.61
C LEU A 256 -13.08 -12.23 5.10
N ALA A 257 -13.21 -10.90 5.12
CA ALA A 257 -14.36 -10.22 4.54
C ALA A 257 -14.49 -10.48 3.03
N ALA A 258 -13.36 -10.45 2.29
CA ALA A 258 -13.32 -10.80 0.88
C ALA A 258 -13.79 -12.24 0.64
N HIS A 259 -13.35 -13.18 1.47
CA HIS A 259 -13.79 -14.58 1.40
C HIS A 259 -15.30 -14.73 1.62
N LEU A 260 -15.88 -14.03 2.59
CA LEU A 260 -17.32 -14.08 2.86
C LEU A 260 -18.14 -13.57 1.66
N ILE A 261 -17.71 -12.50 1.01
CA ILE A 261 -18.36 -11.96 -0.19
C ILE A 261 -18.21 -12.96 -1.35
N PHE A 262 -16.99 -13.45 -1.57
CA PHE A 262 -16.69 -14.39 -2.65
C PHE A 262 -17.42 -15.73 -2.48
N SER A 263 -17.63 -16.19 -1.24
CA SER A 263 -18.35 -17.44 -0.94
C SER A 263 -19.85 -17.36 -1.27
N ARG A 264 -20.44 -16.16 -1.17
CA ARG A 264 -21.88 -15.94 -1.46
C ARG A 264 -22.18 -15.68 -2.93
N ARG A 265 -21.16 -15.43 -3.77
CA ARG A 265 -21.35 -15.31 -5.21
C ARG A 265 -21.61 -16.70 -5.81
N ASN A 266 -22.79 -16.88 -6.39
CA ASN A 266 -23.10 -18.00 -7.26
C ASN A 266 -22.49 -17.71 -8.64
N PHE A 267 -21.45 -18.43 -8.97
CA PHE A 267 -20.83 -18.43 -10.30
C PHE A 267 -21.53 -19.50 -11.16
#